data_aa73cbd35492c1a01028e9003c3f5237
#
_entry.id   aa73cbd35492c1a01028e9003c3f5237
#
_cell.length_a   1.000
_cell.length_b   1.000
_cell.length_c   1.000
_cell.angle_alpha   90.00
_cell.angle_beta   90.00
_cell.angle_gamma   90.00
#
_symmetry.space_group_name_H-M   'P 1'
#
loop_
_entity.id
_entity.type
_entity.pdbx_description
1 polymer ?
#
loop_
_entity_poly.entity_id
_entity_poly.type
_entity_poly.pdbx_seq_one_letter_code
_entity_poly.pdbx_strand_id
1 'polypeptide(L)'
;IREVGFLRPPQVDAFELYVYLKEIQGNPTIKELYRRLLFPEGTPMDVLSLTAEQLEEIKQKKALLEALDSELQGLAYPNWLFALGMGTGKTILMATMIFYDFILAEHYPEDGRFAKNALVFAPDTTIIDSLREIQDFDYSKVIPQEYTLFLSSNLKFHYLSDVQTELSVLPGSAYNIIVSNVQKIILKKQGSNSNGQQTLFPVVKDM
;
A
#
# COMPACT_ATOMS: atom_id res chain seq x y z
N ILE A 1 -20.40 0.07 1.82
CA ILE A 1 -19.65 -0.36 3.03
C ILE A 1 -20.36 0.14 4.29
N ARG A 2 -20.69 1.44 4.44
CA ARG A 2 -21.43 1.96 5.61
C ARG A 2 -22.79 1.28 5.77
N GLU A 3 -23.53 1.05 4.71
CA GLU A 3 -24.86 0.43 4.71
C GLU A 3 -24.82 -1.05 5.15
N VAL A 4 -23.76 -1.78 4.82
CA VAL A 4 -23.58 -3.17 5.23
C VAL A 4 -23.32 -3.30 6.73
N GLY A 5 -22.73 -2.25 7.37
CA GLY A 5 -22.54 -2.18 8.83
C GLY A 5 -21.57 -3.22 9.42
N PHE A 6 -20.78 -3.91 8.60
CA PHE A 6 -19.85 -4.94 9.05
C PHE A 6 -18.55 -4.35 9.59
N LEU A 7 -18.01 -3.33 8.92
CA LEU A 7 -16.80 -2.67 9.38
C LEU A 7 -17.11 -1.77 10.58
N ARG A 8 -16.22 -1.78 11.56
CA ARG A 8 -16.30 -0.90 12.74
C ARG A 8 -15.99 0.55 12.34
N PRO A 9 -16.48 1.56 13.05
CA PRO A 9 -16.25 2.97 12.71
C PRO A 9 -14.79 3.32 12.38
N PRO A 10 -13.77 2.93 13.18
CA PRO A 10 -12.38 3.25 12.84
C PRO A 10 -11.88 2.58 11.54
N GLN A 11 -12.43 1.42 11.17
CA GLN A 11 -12.11 0.77 9.90
C GLN A 11 -12.75 1.51 8.73
N VAL A 12 -14.00 1.97 8.89
CA VAL A 12 -14.70 2.77 7.88
C VAL A 12 -13.95 4.07 7.63
N ASP A 13 -13.59 4.80 8.70
CA ASP A 13 -12.86 6.06 8.58
C ASP A 13 -11.50 5.86 7.88
N ALA A 14 -10.76 4.81 8.25
CA ALA A 14 -9.48 4.48 7.61
C ALA A 14 -9.64 4.08 6.14
N PHE A 15 -10.69 3.33 5.81
CA PHE A 15 -10.98 2.94 4.43
C PHE A 15 -11.41 4.14 3.58
N GLU A 16 -12.26 5.01 4.09
CA GLU A 16 -12.67 6.24 3.39
C GLU A 16 -11.50 7.18 3.15
N LEU A 17 -10.59 7.30 4.13
CA LEU A 17 -9.35 8.05 3.95
C LEU A 17 -8.48 7.43 2.84
N TYR A 18 -8.37 6.10 2.80
CA TYR A 18 -7.63 5.40 1.76
C TYR A 18 -8.21 5.68 0.36
N VAL A 19 -9.53 5.56 0.20
CA VAL A 19 -10.25 5.88 -1.04
C VAL A 19 -10.02 7.34 -1.44
N TYR A 20 -10.18 8.27 -0.49
CA TYR A 20 -9.94 9.70 -0.73
C TYR A 20 -8.51 9.98 -1.23
N LEU A 21 -7.50 9.39 -0.59
CA LEU A 21 -6.10 9.56 -1.00
C LEU A 21 -5.83 8.99 -2.39
N LYS A 22 -6.45 7.85 -2.73
CA LYS A 22 -6.27 7.22 -4.04
C LYS A 22 -7.05 7.90 -5.16
N GLU A 23 -8.35 8.10 -4.99
CA GLU A 23 -9.20 8.58 -6.07
C GLU A 23 -9.18 10.11 -6.18
N ILE A 24 -9.36 10.82 -5.07
CA ILE A 24 -9.50 12.27 -5.09
C ILE A 24 -8.15 12.97 -5.11
N GLN A 25 -7.20 12.50 -4.31
CA GLN A 25 -5.86 13.09 -4.27
C GLN A 25 -4.91 12.54 -5.35
N GLY A 26 -5.31 11.49 -6.09
CA GLY A 26 -4.52 10.89 -7.15
C GLY A 26 -3.36 10.03 -6.66
N ASN A 27 -3.49 9.45 -5.47
CA ASN A 27 -2.49 8.57 -4.83
C ASN A 27 -1.10 9.25 -4.69
N PRO A 28 -1.02 10.44 -4.05
CA PRO A 28 0.23 11.19 -3.96
C PRO A 28 1.24 10.54 -3.02
N THR A 29 2.50 10.85 -3.19
CA THR A 29 3.49 10.62 -2.12
C THR A 29 3.19 11.53 -0.92
N ILE A 30 3.69 11.16 0.27
CA ILE A 30 3.56 12.01 1.47
C ILE A 30 4.16 13.40 1.21
N LYS A 31 5.32 13.47 0.56
CA LYS A 31 5.98 14.73 0.19
C LYS A 31 5.08 15.60 -0.71
N GLU A 32 4.44 14.98 -1.71
CA GLU A 32 3.51 15.67 -2.61
C GLU A 32 2.29 16.22 -1.85
N LEU A 33 1.73 15.42 -0.93
CA LEU A 33 0.60 15.85 -0.11
C LEU A 33 0.97 17.05 0.78
N TYR A 34 2.13 17.00 1.45
CA TYR A 34 2.61 18.12 2.26
C TYR A 34 2.92 19.36 1.40
N ARG A 35 3.48 19.19 0.20
CA ARG A 35 3.70 20.31 -0.72
C ARG A 35 2.40 21.00 -1.10
N ARG A 36 1.35 20.26 -1.44
CA ARG A 36 0.03 20.82 -1.75
C ARG A 36 -0.60 21.52 -0.54
N LEU A 37 -0.39 20.98 0.66
CA LEU A 37 -0.87 21.60 1.90
C LEU A 37 -0.15 22.91 2.22
N LEU A 38 1.17 22.96 2.07
CA LEU A 38 1.99 24.12 2.40
C LEU A 38 1.94 25.21 1.31
N PHE A 39 1.72 24.81 0.06
CA PHE A 39 1.66 25.68 -1.09
C PHE A 39 0.41 25.40 -1.95
N PRO A 40 -0.81 25.70 -1.45
CA PRO A 40 -2.05 25.37 -2.14
C PRO A 40 -2.19 26.06 -3.50
N GLU A 41 -1.62 27.25 -3.66
CA GLU A 41 -1.60 28.02 -4.91
C GLU A 41 -0.34 27.76 -5.76
N GLY A 42 0.44 26.75 -5.38
CA GLY A 42 1.75 26.49 -5.98
C GLY A 42 2.89 27.26 -5.31
N THR A 43 4.13 26.86 -5.61
CA THR A 43 5.31 27.56 -5.08
C THR A 43 5.45 28.91 -5.82
N PRO A 44 5.52 30.06 -5.12
CA PRO A 44 5.70 31.36 -5.75
C PRO A 44 6.96 31.39 -6.63
N MET A 45 6.82 31.75 -7.89
CA MET A 45 7.93 31.85 -8.84
C MET A 45 8.58 33.24 -8.82
N ASP A 46 7.80 34.31 -8.54
CA ASP A 46 8.28 35.66 -8.50
C ASP A 46 8.66 36.07 -7.07
N VAL A 47 9.93 35.86 -6.76
CA VAL A 47 10.51 36.19 -5.45
C VAL A 47 10.63 37.70 -5.24
N LEU A 48 10.67 38.47 -6.34
CA LEU A 48 10.88 39.95 -6.28
C LEU A 48 9.63 40.70 -5.82
N SER A 49 8.46 40.09 -5.93
CA SER A 49 7.17 40.65 -5.49
C SER A 49 6.84 40.35 -4.02
N LEU A 50 7.65 39.55 -3.33
CA LEU A 50 7.37 39.08 -1.97
C LEU A 50 7.92 40.05 -0.91
N THR A 51 7.16 40.20 0.17
CA THR A 51 7.66 40.92 1.37
C THR A 51 8.72 40.07 2.10
N ALA A 52 9.51 40.68 2.96
CA ALA A 52 10.50 39.96 3.76
C ALA A 52 9.87 38.87 4.67
N GLU A 53 8.68 39.13 5.19
CA GLU A 53 7.92 38.20 6.01
C GLU A 53 7.44 36.98 5.20
N GLN A 54 6.87 37.21 4.02
CA GLN A 54 6.46 36.14 3.10
C GLN A 54 7.65 35.30 2.63
N LEU A 55 8.80 35.94 2.41
CA LEU A 55 10.00 35.18 2.03
C LEU A 55 10.49 34.27 3.15
N GLU A 56 10.43 34.72 4.40
CA GLU A 56 10.82 33.91 5.55
C GLU A 56 9.86 32.74 5.77
N GLU A 57 8.55 32.97 5.62
CA GLU A 57 7.54 31.89 5.67
C GLU A 57 7.79 30.82 4.60
N ILE A 58 8.10 31.22 3.36
CA ILE A 58 8.41 30.30 2.28
C ILE A 58 9.68 29.49 2.56
N LYS A 59 10.71 30.12 3.15
CA LYS A 59 11.93 29.40 3.56
C LYS A 59 11.64 28.34 4.60
N GLN A 60 10.84 28.65 5.63
CA GLN A 60 10.44 27.69 6.66
C GLN A 60 9.66 26.52 6.07
N LYS A 61 8.69 26.79 5.18
CA LYS A 61 7.93 25.75 4.46
C LYS A 61 8.83 24.84 3.62
N LYS A 62 9.79 25.42 2.90
CA LYS A 62 10.77 24.64 2.12
C LYS A 62 11.67 23.80 3.00
N ALA A 63 12.19 24.33 4.10
CA ALA A 63 13.01 23.61 5.06
C ALA A 63 12.25 22.40 5.66
N LEU A 64 10.94 22.57 5.94
CA LEU A 64 10.09 21.48 6.39
C LEU A 64 9.95 20.36 5.34
N LEU A 65 9.77 20.71 4.06
CA LEU A 65 9.71 19.73 2.98
C LEU A 65 11.04 18.99 2.78
N GLU A 66 12.16 19.67 2.93
CA GLU A 66 13.50 19.07 2.84
C GLU A 66 13.76 18.11 4.02
N ALA A 67 13.37 18.50 5.23
CA ALA A 67 13.46 17.64 6.41
C ALA A 67 12.60 16.37 6.23
N LEU A 68 11.35 16.51 5.75
CA LEU A 68 10.46 15.41 5.48
C LEU A 68 11.03 14.46 4.40
N ASP A 69 11.63 14.99 3.34
CA ASP A 69 12.25 14.21 2.27
C ASP A 69 13.46 13.38 2.80
N SER A 70 14.25 13.98 3.70
CA SER A 70 15.34 13.31 4.39
C SER A 70 14.86 12.17 5.27
N GLU A 71 13.82 12.40 6.07
CA GLU A 71 13.23 11.38 6.95
C GLU A 71 12.59 10.23 6.17
N LEU A 72 11.93 10.52 5.05
CA LEU A 72 11.32 9.52 4.16
C LEU A 72 12.35 8.84 3.24
N GLN A 73 13.62 9.18 3.32
CA GLN A 73 14.71 8.63 2.49
C GLN A 73 14.40 8.70 0.98
N GLY A 74 13.70 9.74 0.55
CA GLY A 74 13.37 9.96 -0.85
C GLY A 74 12.43 8.93 -1.46
N LEU A 75 11.54 8.31 -0.68
CA LEU A 75 10.55 7.35 -1.18
C LEU A 75 9.72 7.97 -2.31
N ALA A 76 9.86 7.40 -3.51
CA ALA A 76 9.22 7.89 -4.73
C ALA A 76 7.82 7.29 -4.96
N TYR A 77 7.30 6.51 -4.03
CA TYR A 77 5.99 5.85 -4.12
C TYR A 77 5.10 6.25 -2.94
N PRO A 78 3.76 6.21 -3.12
CA PRO A 78 2.82 6.43 -2.03
C PRO A 78 3.03 5.43 -0.91
N ASN A 79 3.06 5.92 0.32
CA ASN A 79 3.19 5.06 1.48
C ASN A 79 2.35 5.64 2.63
N TRP A 80 1.50 4.81 3.26
CA TRP A 80 0.53 5.22 4.26
C TRP A 80 0.60 4.32 5.48
N LEU A 81 0.58 4.90 6.66
CA LEU A 81 0.52 4.19 7.92
C LEU A 81 -0.87 4.33 8.55
N PHE A 82 -1.59 3.22 8.70
CA PHE A 82 -2.86 3.17 9.40
C PHE A 82 -2.66 2.60 10.81
N ALA A 83 -2.60 3.47 11.81
CA ALA A 83 -2.44 3.10 13.21
C ALA A 83 -3.80 2.87 13.87
N LEU A 84 -4.19 1.60 14.03
CA LEU A 84 -5.42 1.21 14.71
C LEU A 84 -5.11 0.42 15.98
N GLY A 85 -5.97 0.54 16.99
CA GLY A 85 -5.85 -0.18 18.26
C GLY A 85 -5.86 -1.70 18.10
N MET A 86 -5.52 -2.43 19.15
CA MET A 86 -5.63 -3.90 19.18
C MET A 86 -7.09 -4.33 19.06
N GLY A 87 -7.35 -5.44 18.38
CA GLY A 87 -8.70 -6.00 18.24
C GLY A 87 -9.64 -5.21 17.33
N THR A 88 -9.16 -4.18 16.61
CA THR A 88 -10.00 -3.37 15.71
C THR A 88 -10.24 -4.01 14.34
N GLY A 89 -9.69 -5.21 14.08
CA GLY A 89 -9.86 -5.93 12.80
C GLY A 89 -8.97 -5.39 11.67
N LYS A 90 -7.70 -5.10 11.95
CA LYS A 90 -6.71 -4.62 10.96
C LYS A 90 -6.61 -5.52 9.73
N THR A 91 -6.66 -6.85 9.92
CA THR A 91 -6.60 -7.83 8.85
C THR A 91 -7.77 -7.69 7.88
N ILE A 92 -8.98 -7.48 8.40
CA ILE A 92 -10.19 -7.27 7.60
C ILE A 92 -10.09 -5.95 6.82
N LEU A 93 -9.61 -4.88 7.46
CA LEU A 93 -9.41 -3.59 6.79
C LEU A 93 -8.40 -3.72 5.64
N MET A 94 -7.27 -4.39 5.87
CA MET A 94 -6.25 -4.65 4.85
C MET A 94 -6.83 -5.46 3.68
N ALA A 95 -7.59 -6.52 3.97
CA ALA A 95 -8.28 -7.30 2.96
C ALA A 95 -9.25 -6.44 2.14
N THR A 96 -10.04 -5.60 2.80
CA THR A 96 -10.98 -4.69 2.15
C THR A 96 -10.26 -3.72 1.20
N MET A 97 -9.11 -3.17 1.61
CA MET A 97 -8.30 -2.29 0.76
C MET A 97 -7.73 -3.04 -0.47
N ILE A 98 -7.28 -4.28 -0.29
CA ILE A 98 -6.79 -5.12 -1.40
C ILE A 98 -7.92 -5.44 -2.38
N PHE A 99 -9.08 -5.85 -1.89
CA PHE A 99 -10.23 -6.16 -2.75
C PHE A 99 -10.73 -4.95 -3.52
N TYR A 100 -10.78 -3.79 -2.87
CA TYR A 100 -11.08 -2.52 -3.52
C TYR A 100 -10.11 -2.23 -4.67
N ASP A 101 -8.80 -2.34 -4.44
CA ASP A 101 -7.79 -2.15 -5.48
C ASP A 101 -7.98 -3.10 -6.66
N PHE A 102 -8.21 -4.39 -6.38
CA PHE A 102 -8.39 -5.40 -7.43
C PHE A 102 -9.64 -5.16 -8.26
N ILE A 103 -10.75 -4.78 -7.62
CA ILE A 103 -11.99 -4.44 -8.34
C ILE A 103 -11.78 -3.22 -9.24
N LEU A 104 -11.13 -2.18 -8.74
CA LEU A 104 -10.89 -0.97 -9.54
C LEU A 104 -9.83 -1.22 -10.63
N ALA A 105 -8.82 -2.06 -10.38
CA ALA A 105 -7.85 -2.46 -11.40
C ALA A 105 -8.48 -3.28 -12.54
N GLU A 106 -9.58 -4.01 -12.29
CA GLU A 106 -10.38 -4.68 -13.32
C GLU A 106 -11.18 -3.68 -14.14
N HIS A 107 -11.83 -2.71 -13.49
CA HIS A 107 -12.63 -1.69 -14.16
C HIS A 107 -11.78 -0.66 -14.93
N TYR A 108 -10.61 -0.35 -14.42
CA TYR A 108 -9.70 0.67 -14.96
C TYR A 108 -8.30 0.08 -15.15
N PRO A 109 -8.12 -0.86 -16.10
CA PRO A 109 -6.88 -1.65 -16.25
C PRO A 109 -5.65 -0.81 -16.59
N GLU A 110 -5.84 0.37 -17.18
CA GLU A 110 -4.78 1.32 -17.54
C GLU A 110 -4.44 2.31 -16.42
N ASP A 111 -5.22 2.30 -15.33
CA ASP A 111 -5.00 3.21 -14.22
C ASP A 111 -3.99 2.63 -13.22
N GLY A 112 -2.75 3.10 -13.29
CA GLY A 112 -1.66 2.64 -12.42
C GLY A 112 -1.83 2.95 -10.93
N ARG A 113 -2.90 3.63 -10.51
CA ARG A 113 -3.21 3.86 -9.09
C ARG A 113 -3.71 2.60 -8.39
N PHE A 114 -4.27 1.64 -9.13
CA PHE A 114 -4.87 0.43 -8.58
C PHE A 114 -3.98 -0.79 -8.83
N ALA A 115 -3.76 -1.56 -7.76
CA ALA A 115 -2.89 -2.73 -7.81
C ALA A 115 -3.63 -3.94 -8.38
N LYS A 116 -2.93 -4.73 -9.19
CA LYS A 116 -3.41 -6.05 -9.69
C LYS A 116 -2.86 -7.21 -8.86
N ASN A 117 -1.90 -6.95 -7.99
CA ASN A 117 -1.29 -7.93 -7.09
C ASN A 117 -0.96 -7.27 -5.76
N ALA A 118 -1.04 -8.02 -4.67
CA ALA A 118 -0.72 -7.57 -3.33
C ALA A 118 0.35 -8.44 -2.69
N LEU A 119 1.33 -7.81 -2.05
CA LEU A 119 2.34 -8.48 -1.26
C LEU A 119 2.16 -8.09 0.21
N VAL A 120 1.90 -9.08 1.04
CA VAL A 120 1.62 -8.92 2.47
C VAL A 120 2.77 -9.51 3.28
N PHE A 121 3.38 -8.69 4.13
CA PHE A 121 4.42 -9.12 5.04
C PHE A 121 3.89 -9.27 6.45
N ALA A 122 4.13 -10.45 7.04
CA ALA A 122 3.85 -10.72 8.45
C ALA A 122 5.16 -10.77 9.23
N PRO A 123 5.21 -10.24 10.48
CA PRO A 123 6.43 -10.25 11.29
C PRO A 123 6.79 -11.66 11.78
N ASP A 124 5.82 -12.54 11.96
CA ASP A 124 6.05 -13.94 12.40
C ASP A 124 5.04 -14.91 11.75
N THR A 125 5.21 -16.21 12.04
CA THR A 125 4.37 -17.28 11.50
C THR A 125 2.96 -17.27 12.08
N THR A 126 2.76 -16.85 13.31
CA THR A 126 1.45 -16.79 13.97
C THR A 126 0.51 -15.83 13.23
N ILE A 127 1.07 -14.72 12.72
CA ILE A 127 0.29 -13.74 11.93
C ILE A 127 -0.06 -14.30 10.55
N ILE A 128 0.79 -15.14 9.96
CA ILE A 128 0.47 -15.82 8.69
C ILE A 128 -0.80 -16.67 8.83
N ASP A 129 -0.97 -17.38 9.93
CA ASP A 129 -2.17 -18.16 10.18
C ASP A 129 -3.42 -17.27 10.31
N SER A 130 -3.28 -16.12 10.99
CA SER A 130 -4.36 -15.12 11.04
C SER A 130 -4.68 -14.51 9.66
N LEU A 131 -3.71 -14.42 8.77
CA LEU A 131 -3.92 -13.93 7.40
C LEU A 131 -4.63 -14.97 6.52
N ARG A 132 -4.64 -16.26 6.89
CA ARG A 132 -5.45 -17.28 6.21
C ARG A 132 -6.94 -17.02 6.36
N GLU A 133 -7.36 -16.34 7.44
CA GLU A 133 -8.74 -15.89 7.62
C GLU A 133 -9.24 -15.01 6.47
N ILE A 134 -8.34 -14.32 5.75
CA ILE A 134 -8.72 -13.52 4.56
C ILE A 134 -9.21 -14.43 3.43
N GLN A 135 -8.65 -15.64 3.29
CA GLN A 135 -9.03 -16.57 2.24
C GLN A 135 -10.45 -17.13 2.48
N ASP A 136 -10.80 -17.38 3.75
CA ASP A 136 -12.09 -17.92 4.15
C ASP A 136 -13.13 -16.83 4.42
N PHE A 137 -12.74 -15.57 4.21
CA PHE A 137 -13.59 -14.42 4.51
C PHE A 137 -14.73 -14.30 3.51
N ASP A 138 -15.94 -14.05 4.03
CA ASP A 138 -17.10 -13.78 3.22
C ASP A 138 -17.03 -12.35 2.61
N TYR A 139 -16.61 -12.28 1.36
CA TYR A 139 -16.40 -11.02 0.64
C TYR A 139 -17.64 -10.15 0.57
N SER A 140 -18.86 -10.76 0.56
CA SER A 140 -20.12 -10.02 0.48
C SER A 140 -20.34 -9.04 1.64
N LYS A 141 -19.59 -9.23 2.74
CA LYS A 141 -19.64 -8.35 3.93
C LYS A 141 -18.91 -7.01 3.74
N VAL A 142 -17.99 -6.92 2.79
CA VAL A 142 -17.14 -5.74 2.60
C VAL A 142 -17.15 -5.19 1.18
N ILE A 143 -17.71 -5.94 0.22
CA ILE A 143 -17.82 -5.51 -1.18
C ILE A 143 -19.26 -5.63 -1.65
N PRO A 144 -19.69 -4.88 -2.69
CA PRO A 144 -20.96 -5.07 -3.33
C PRO A 144 -21.12 -6.47 -3.91
N GLN A 145 -22.32 -7.02 -3.83
CA GLN A 145 -22.60 -8.41 -4.20
C GLN A 145 -22.21 -8.75 -5.66
N GLU A 146 -22.32 -7.77 -6.55
CA GLU A 146 -21.97 -7.88 -7.97
C GLU A 146 -20.49 -8.26 -8.21
N TYR A 147 -19.57 -7.88 -7.29
CA TYR A 147 -18.13 -8.18 -7.39
C TYR A 147 -17.71 -9.46 -6.67
N THR A 148 -18.62 -10.07 -5.89
CA THR A 148 -18.30 -11.27 -5.11
C THR A 148 -17.87 -12.43 -6.00
N LEU A 149 -18.57 -12.66 -7.12
CA LEU A 149 -18.24 -13.71 -8.06
C LEU A 149 -16.88 -13.46 -8.76
N PHE A 150 -16.62 -12.21 -9.14
CA PHE A 150 -15.34 -11.82 -9.73
C PHE A 150 -14.18 -12.16 -8.79
N LEU A 151 -14.22 -11.72 -7.53
CA LEU A 151 -13.15 -11.99 -6.57
C LEU A 151 -13.02 -13.49 -6.28
N SER A 152 -14.11 -14.20 -6.01
CA SER A 152 -14.04 -15.63 -5.70
C SER A 152 -13.48 -16.48 -6.84
N SER A 153 -13.65 -16.04 -8.09
CA SER A 153 -13.17 -16.77 -9.28
C SER A 153 -11.72 -16.43 -9.66
N ASN A 154 -11.25 -15.22 -9.35
CA ASN A 154 -9.96 -14.72 -9.84
C ASN A 154 -8.90 -14.58 -8.74
N LEU A 155 -9.31 -14.45 -7.48
CA LEU A 155 -8.39 -14.23 -6.37
C LEU A 155 -7.55 -15.48 -6.09
N LYS A 156 -6.22 -15.29 -6.01
CA LYS A 156 -5.25 -16.36 -5.75
C LYS A 156 -4.42 -16.01 -4.52
N PHE A 157 -4.33 -16.97 -3.60
CA PHE A 157 -3.51 -16.84 -2.40
C PHE A 157 -2.24 -17.67 -2.51
N HIS A 158 -1.11 -17.06 -2.22
CA HIS A 158 0.21 -17.70 -2.20
C HIS A 158 0.86 -17.47 -0.84
N TYR A 159 1.01 -18.54 -0.06
CA TYR A 159 1.67 -18.50 1.25
C TYR A 159 3.10 -19.02 1.11
N LEU A 160 4.08 -18.14 1.28
CA LEU A 160 5.48 -18.54 1.26
C LEU A 160 5.85 -19.17 2.60
N SER A 161 5.77 -20.50 2.68
CA SER A 161 6.23 -21.27 3.82
C SER A 161 7.76 -21.40 3.84
N ASP A 162 8.33 -21.90 4.97
CA ASP A 162 9.79 -22.04 5.11
C ASP A 162 10.42 -23.03 4.11
N VAL A 163 9.63 -23.89 3.52
CA VAL A 163 10.05 -24.91 2.56
C VAL A 163 10.01 -24.41 1.12
N GLN A 164 9.13 -23.44 0.80
CA GLN A 164 9.00 -22.89 -0.55
C GLN A 164 9.83 -21.60 -0.69
N THR A 165 10.94 -21.68 -1.37
CA THR A 165 11.82 -20.55 -1.66
C THR A 165 11.48 -19.85 -2.98
N GLU A 166 10.64 -20.41 -3.83
CA GLU A 166 10.31 -19.90 -5.15
C GLU A 166 8.80 -19.59 -5.25
N LEU A 167 8.49 -18.41 -5.76
CA LEU A 167 7.14 -17.98 -6.08
C LEU A 167 6.75 -18.59 -7.44
N SER A 168 5.84 -19.53 -7.44
CA SER A 168 5.22 -20.08 -8.66
C SER A 168 4.07 -19.19 -9.14
N VAL A 169 4.34 -17.90 -9.32
CA VAL A 169 3.38 -16.98 -9.92
C VAL A 169 3.72 -16.84 -11.39
N LEU A 170 2.77 -17.16 -12.25
CA LEU A 170 2.95 -17.03 -13.70
C LEU A 170 3.15 -15.54 -14.06
N PRO A 171 4.14 -15.23 -14.93
CA PRO A 171 4.29 -13.87 -15.46
C PRO A 171 2.97 -13.35 -16.05
N GLY A 172 2.61 -12.12 -15.70
CA GLY A 172 1.35 -11.51 -16.18
C GLY A 172 0.08 -11.99 -15.46
N SER A 173 0.15 -12.89 -14.46
CA SER A 173 -1.03 -13.23 -13.67
C SER A 173 -1.44 -12.05 -12.77
N ALA A 174 -2.74 -11.88 -12.61
CA ALA A 174 -3.32 -10.81 -11.80
C ALA A 174 -4.10 -11.38 -10.60
N TYR A 175 -4.44 -10.49 -9.66
CA TYR A 175 -5.25 -10.76 -8.46
C TYR A 175 -4.62 -11.78 -7.51
N ASN A 176 -3.28 -11.71 -7.38
CA ASN A 176 -2.55 -12.53 -6.44
C ASN A 176 -2.36 -11.78 -5.11
N ILE A 177 -2.65 -12.46 -4.00
CA ILE A 177 -2.25 -12.06 -2.65
C ILE A 177 -1.11 -12.98 -2.21
N ILE A 178 0.08 -12.42 -2.13
CA ILE A 178 1.29 -13.16 -1.74
C ILE A 178 1.60 -12.82 -0.28
N VAL A 179 1.57 -13.82 0.58
CA VAL A 179 1.83 -13.67 2.01
C VAL A 179 3.22 -14.23 2.34
N SER A 180 4.08 -13.41 2.91
CA SER A 180 5.45 -13.79 3.26
C SER A 180 5.82 -13.35 4.67
N ASN A 181 6.84 -13.99 5.26
CA ASN A 181 7.41 -13.59 6.54
C ASN A 181 8.60 -12.64 6.32
N VAL A 182 8.61 -11.52 7.07
CA VAL A 182 9.71 -10.54 7.03
C VAL A 182 11.07 -11.15 7.37
N GLN A 183 11.12 -12.14 8.26
CA GLN A 183 12.37 -12.80 8.67
C GLN A 183 13.11 -13.45 7.49
N LYS A 184 12.39 -13.95 6.48
CA LYS A 184 13.00 -14.53 5.27
C LYS A 184 13.74 -13.52 4.41
N ILE A 185 13.28 -12.28 4.39
CA ILE A 185 13.92 -11.19 3.65
C ILE A 185 15.24 -10.80 4.32
N ILE A 186 15.23 -10.76 5.67
CA ILE A 186 16.41 -10.41 6.46
C ILE A 186 17.50 -11.50 6.36
N LEU A 187 17.13 -12.78 6.42
CA LEU A 187 18.07 -13.92 6.34
C LEU A 187 18.76 -14.01 4.97
N LYS A 188 18.09 -13.70 3.87
CA LYS A 188 18.71 -13.65 2.55
C LYS A 188 19.74 -12.52 2.41
N LYS A 189 19.62 -11.46 3.20
CA LYS A 189 20.58 -10.35 3.21
C LYS A 189 21.93 -10.71 3.84
N GLN A 190 21.98 -11.72 4.73
CA GLN A 190 23.21 -12.21 5.36
C GLN A 190 23.98 -13.23 4.52
N GLY A 191 23.36 -13.83 3.51
CA GLY A 191 23.96 -14.80 2.60
C GLY A 191 24.44 -14.20 1.28
N SER A 192 24.91 -12.95 1.24
CA SER A 192 25.34 -12.31 0.02
C SER A 192 26.64 -12.92 -0.52
N ASN A 193 26.56 -13.56 -1.66
CA ASN A 193 27.70 -13.89 -2.48
C ASN A 193 28.42 -12.62 -2.96
N SER A 194 29.70 -12.74 -3.14
CA SER A 194 30.77 -11.75 -3.39
C SER A 194 30.63 -10.86 -4.65
N ASN A 195 29.46 -10.65 -5.20
CA ASN A 195 29.22 -9.81 -6.40
C ASN A 195 28.18 -8.73 -6.20
N GLY A 196 28.26 -7.95 -5.13
CA GLY A 196 27.81 -6.55 -5.06
C GLY A 196 26.39 -6.15 -5.46
N GLN A 197 25.53 -7.03 -5.94
CA GLN A 197 24.13 -6.73 -6.26
C GLN A 197 23.19 -7.22 -5.16
N GLN A 198 22.67 -6.28 -4.39
CA GLN A 198 21.61 -6.52 -3.40
C GLN A 198 20.26 -6.58 -4.13
N THR A 199 19.72 -7.77 -4.35
CA THR A 199 18.33 -7.93 -4.77
C THR A 199 17.43 -8.12 -3.55
N LEU A 200 16.50 -7.21 -3.35
CA LEU A 200 15.50 -7.23 -2.26
C LEU A 200 14.41 -8.30 -2.46
N PHE A 201 14.33 -8.89 -3.64
CA PHE A 201 13.32 -9.88 -4.00
C PHE A 201 13.95 -11.14 -4.58
N PRO A 202 13.34 -12.31 -4.45
CA PRO A 202 13.78 -13.51 -5.15
C PRO A 202 13.78 -13.24 -6.65
N VAL A 203 14.91 -13.52 -7.31
CA VAL A 203 15.02 -13.44 -8.77
C VAL A 203 14.06 -14.45 -9.36
N VAL A 204 13.07 -13.99 -10.10
CA VAL A 204 12.26 -14.84 -10.98
C VAL A 204 13.22 -15.32 -12.08
N LYS A 205 13.56 -16.60 -12.07
CA LYS A 205 14.25 -17.20 -13.22
C LYS A 205 13.22 -17.41 -14.32
N ASP A 206 13.43 -16.75 -15.44
CA ASP A 206 12.74 -17.05 -16.68
C ASP A 206 12.98 -18.52 -17.04
N MET A 207 11.90 -19.28 -17.20
CA MET A 207 11.89 -20.56 -17.88
C MET A 207 11.43 -20.37 -19.31
#